data_b04a46913c242332d854e8c9ecf63d70
#
_entry.id   b04a46913c242332d854e8c9ecf63d70
#
_cell.length_a   1.000
_cell.length_b   1.000
_cell.length_c   1.000
_cell.angle_alpha   90.00
_cell.angle_beta   90.00
_cell.angle_gamma   90.00
#
_symmetry.space_group_name_H-M   'P 1'
#
loop_
_entity.id
_entity.type
_entity.pdbx_description
1 polymer ?
#
loop_
_entity_poly.entity_id
_entity_poly.type
_entity_poly.pdbx_seq_one_letter_code
_entity_poly.pdbx_strand_id
1 'polypeptide(L)'
;MSLLLAQYQAIFLHIPKCAGQSIGKSFFIKHNHRHHKLNDLPKDWDSYLRFTFTRHPVSRFISAHNYNKLLAYKTIRMIEAMPSAGLSPAKRFRLHLIKTNPDINTIIDELCLGKLKNILFFKPQSHWILRGQPQFIGRVENIEEDFEKLRSLLGFKNKLVHINTSKSLSSETEITKQNLQRLMDYYELDFKLTGYPKSWTNS
;
A
#
# COMPACT_ATOMS: atom_id res chain seq x y z
N MET A 1 -0.88 9.97 -0.95
CA MET A 1 -1.25 10.22 0.46
C MET A 1 0.05 10.37 1.22
N SER A 2 0.19 11.44 2.03
CA SER A 2 1.43 11.73 2.76
C SER A 2 1.08 12.07 4.20
N LEU A 3 1.98 11.77 5.13
CA LEU A 3 1.91 12.20 6.52
C LEU A 3 3.04 13.20 6.76
N LEU A 4 2.70 14.40 7.19
CA LEU A 4 3.68 15.43 7.55
C LEU A 4 4.14 15.21 8.99
N LEU A 5 5.44 15.10 9.18
CA LEU A 5 6.14 14.94 10.45
C LEU A 5 6.92 16.23 10.74
N ALA A 6 6.20 17.33 10.96
CA ALA A 6 6.80 18.67 11.04
C ALA A 6 7.94 18.77 12.07
N GLN A 7 7.79 18.14 13.25
CA GLN A 7 8.81 18.14 14.31
C GLN A 7 10.12 17.43 13.91
N TYR A 8 10.11 16.61 12.85
CA TYR A 8 11.27 15.89 12.31
C TYR A 8 11.69 16.44 10.95
N GLN A 9 11.03 17.49 10.45
CA GLN A 9 11.19 17.97 9.08
C GLN A 9 11.14 16.81 8.06
N ALA A 10 10.16 15.93 8.22
CA ALA A 10 10.05 14.73 7.40
C ALA A 10 8.64 14.54 6.85
N ILE A 11 8.55 13.84 5.72
CA ILE A 11 7.30 13.48 5.04
C ILE A 11 7.30 11.99 4.76
N PHE A 12 6.32 11.29 5.32
CA PHE A 12 6.08 9.90 4.99
C PHE A 12 5.16 9.79 3.78
N LEU A 13 5.68 9.31 2.65
CA LEU A 13 4.93 8.99 1.44
C LEU A 13 4.28 7.63 1.62
N HIS A 14 3.03 7.62 2.07
CA HIS A 14 2.34 6.38 2.40
C HIS A 14 1.86 5.65 1.16
N ILE A 15 2.56 4.59 0.79
CA ILE A 15 2.14 3.62 -0.23
C ILE A 15 1.20 2.59 0.42
N PRO A 16 -0.03 2.40 -0.11
CA PRO A 16 -0.96 1.42 0.46
C PRO A 16 -0.39 0.00 0.48
N LYS A 17 -0.59 -0.70 1.59
CA LYS A 17 -0.16 -2.10 1.82
C LYS A 17 1.35 -2.28 2.03
N CYS A 18 2.06 -1.19 2.33
CA CYS A 18 3.48 -1.17 2.70
C CYS A 18 3.65 -0.73 4.17
N ALA A 19 3.04 -1.45 5.10
CA ALA A 19 3.13 -1.25 6.55
C ALA A 19 2.78 0.15 7.08
N GLY A 20 2.09 0.99 6.29
CA GLY A 20 1.83 2.39 6.62
C GLY A 20 1.08 2.63 7.93
N GLN A 21 0.27 1.67 8.41
CA GLN A 21 -0.39 1.78 9.72
C GLN A 21 0.60 1.61 10.86
N SER A 22 1.51 0.64 10.78
CA SER A 22 2.57 0.41 11.78
C SER A 22 3.48 1.61 11.85
N ILE A 23 4.00 2.06 10.71
CA ILE A 23 4.87 3.22 10.61
C ILE A 23 4.17 4.48 11.11
N GLY A 24 2.96 4.76 10.63
CA GLY A 24 2.20 5.93 11.04
C GLY A 24 1.95 5.97 12.55
N LYS A 25 1.56 4.86 13.17
CA LYS A 25 1.36 4.79 14.63
C LYS A 25 2.65 4.94 15.43
N SER A 26 3.78 4.47 14.91
CA SER A 26 5.07 4.66 15.57
C SER A 26 5.40 6.15 15.73
N PHE A 27 5.07 6.98 14.75
CA PHE A 27 5.27 8.42 14.82
C PHE A 27 4.15 9.17 15.56
N PHE A 28 2.92 8.65 15.60
CA PHE A 28 1.73 9.37 16.11
C PHE A 28 0.88 8.50 17.05
N ILE A 29 1.45 8.05 18.14
CA ILE A 29 0.77 7.15 19.11
C ILE A 29 -0.57 7.71 19.63
N LYS A 30 -0.78 9.03 19.61
CA LYS A 30 -1.94 9.69 20.24
C LYS A 30 -2.89 10.43 19.27
N HIS A 31 -2.65 10.46 17.96
CA HIS A 31 -3.44 11.30 17.05
C HIS A 31 -3.96 10.56 15.82
N ASN A 32 -5.17 10.91 15.38
CA ASN A 32 -5.73 10.51 14.10
C ASN A 32 -4.88 11.08 12.96
N HIS A 33 -4.28 10.21 12.16
CA HIS A 33 -3.43 10.62 11.03
C HIS A 33 -4.28 11.27 9.94
N ARG A 34 -4.01 12.53 9.67
CA ARG A 34 -4.57 13.20 8.50
C ARG A 34 -3.62 12.98 7.32
N HIS A 35 -4.11 12.26 6.31
CA HIS A 35 -3.38 12.14 5.05
C HIS A 35 -3.50 13.43 4.24
N HIS A 36 -2.36 13.99 3.87
CA HIS A 36 -2.28 15.13 2.97
C HIS A 36 -2.14 14.68 1.52
N LYS A 37 -2.70 15.44 0.58
CA LYS A 37 -2.29 15.34 -0.82
C LYS A 37 -0.95 16.07 -0.97
N LEU A 38 -0.18 15.78 -2.02
CA LEU A 38 1.10 16.49 -2.25
C LEU A 38 0.90 18.01 -2.35
N ASN A 39 -0.20 18.44 -2.93
CA ASN A 39 -0.54 19.87 -3.04
C ASN A 39 -0.92 20.55 -1.70
N ASP A 40 -1.16 19.77 -0.65
CA ASP A 40 -1.52 20.27 0.69
C ASP A 40 -0.28 20.32 1.61
N LEU A 41 0.92 20.00 1.09
CA LEU A 41 2.18 20.08 1.84
C LEU A 41 2.68 21.52 1.92
N PRO A 42 3.55 21.84 2.91
CA PRO A 42 4.20 23.15 2.99
C PRO A 42 4.91 23.51 1.67
N LYS A 43 5.02 24.80 1.36
CA LYS A 43 5.68 25.25 0.11
C LYS A 43 7.15 24.84 0.03
N ASP A 44 7.80 24.71 1.18
CA ASP A 44 9.19 24.28 1.36
C ASP A 44 9.35 22.77 1.58
N TRP A 45 8.34 21.97 1.21
CA TRP A 45 8.35 20.52 1.41
C TRP A 45 9.58 19.81 0.79
N ASP A 46 10.24 20.44 -0.18
CA ASP A 46 11.46 19.93 -0.79
C ASP A 46 12.65 19.89 0.18
N SER A 47 12.65 20.71 1.21
CA SER A 47 13.65 20.73 2.28
C SER A 47 13.45 19.59 3.31
N TYR A 48 12.29 18.93 3.29
CA TYR A 48 11.96 17.84 4.21
C TYR A 48 12.55 16.51 3.75
N LEU A 49 12.98 15.70 4.70
CA LEU A 49 13.34 14.31 4.40
C LEU A 49 12.08 13.54 3.96
N ARG A 50 12.04 13.15 2.70
CA ARG A 50 10.94 12.33 2.17
C ARG A 50 11.31 10.87 2.25
N PHE A 51 10.45 10.08 2.87
CA PHE A 51 10.68 8.65 2.98
C PHE A 51 9.43 7.83 2.66
N THR A 52 9.65 6.59 2.28
CA THR A 52 8.59 5.62 2.05
C THR A 52 9.04 4.23 2.44
N PHE A 53 8.07 3.33 2.53
CA PHE A 53 8.34 1.90 2.59
C PHE A 53 7.68 1.23 1.40
N THR A 54 8.38 0.29 0.82
CA THR A 54 7.95 -0.52 -0.31
C THR A 54 7.78 -1.97 0.10
N ARG A 55 7.10 -2.74 -0.71
CA ARG A 55 6.92 -4.18 -0.52
C ARG A 55 7.12 -4.87 -1.85
N HIS A 56 7.55 -6.14 -1.85
CA HIS A 56 7.64 -6.93 -3.08
C HIS A 56 6.34 -6.79 -3.89
N PRO A 57 6.37 -6.38 -5.18
CA PRO A 57 5.16 -5.99 -5.93
C PRO A 57 4.06 -7.04 -5.95
N VAL A 58 4.41 -8.33 -6.10
CA VAL A 58 3.44 -9.44 -6.06
C VAL A 58 2.84 -9.59 -4.66
N SER A 59 3.68 -9.59 -3.61
CA SER A 59 3.23 -9.66 -2.21
C SER A 59 2.30 -8.50 -1.85
N ARG A 60 2.61 -7.30 -2.34
CA ARG A 60 1.76 -6.11 -2.15
C ARG A 60 0.40 -6.27 -2.84
N PHE A 61 0.38 -6.78 -4.09
CA PHE A 61 -0.87 -7.06 -4.81
C PHE A 61 -1.75 -8.05 -4.05
N ILE A 62 -1.19 -9.20 -3.62
CA ILE A 62 -1.91 -10.20 -2.81
C ILE A 62 -2.46 -9.56 -1.54
N SER A 63 -1.65 -8.77 -0.83
CA SER A 63 -2.09 -8.04 0.37
C SER A 63 -3.21 -7.05 0.08
N ALA A 64 -3.20 -6.39 -1.07
CA ALA A 64 -4.26 -5.47 -1.49
C ALA A 64 -5.56 -6.22 -1.82
N HIS A 65 -5.46 -7.34 -2.52
CA HIS A 65 -6.60 -8.21 -2.81
C HIS A 65 -7.27 -8.71 -1.53
N ASN A 66 -6.50 -9.35 -0.64
CA ASN A 66 -6.99 -9.90 0.63
C ASN A 66 -7.62 -8.82 1.52
N TYR A 67 -7.02 -7.64 1.58
CA TYR A 67 -7.57 -6.50 2.32
C TYR A 67 -8.93 -6.05 1.77
N ASN A 68 -9.11 -6.01 0.45
CA ASN A 68 -10.39 -5.65 -0.14
C ASN A 68 -11.44 -6.75 0.07
N LYS A 69 -11.08 -8.04 0.03
CA LYS A 69 -11.97 -9.16 0.41
C LYS A 69 -12.43 -9.01 1.86
N LEU A 70 -11.51 -8.76 2.79
CA LEU A 70 -11.85 -8.56 4.21
C LEU A 70 -12.80 -7.38 4.44
N LEU A 71 -12.64 -6.29 3.69
CA LEU A 71 -13.49 -5.10 3.82
C LEU A 71 -14.81 -5.20 3.04
N ALA A 72 -14.97 -6.19 2.18
CA ALA A 72 -16.12 -6.31 1.31
C ALA A 72 -17.43 -6.39 2.11
N TYR A 73 -17.51 -7.26 3.11
CA TYR A 73 -18.69 -7.39 3.98
C TYR A 73 -19.00 -6.12 4.80
N LYS A 74 -17.95 -5.42 5.29
CA LYS A 74 -18.15 -4.12 5.97
C LYS A 74 -18.72 -3.08 5.01
N THR A 75 -18.38 -3.18 3.72
CA THR A 75 -18.87 -2.25 2.70
C THR A 75 -20.37 -2.43 2.45
N ILE A 76 -20.89 -3.65 2.46
CA ILE A 76 -22.34 -3.91 2.35
C ILE A 76 -23.08 -3.22 3.49
N ARG A 77 -22.72 -3.52 4.74
CA ARG A 77 -23.37 -2.93 5.93
C ARG A 77 -23.39 -1.40 5.88
N MET A 78 -22.31 -0.80 5.37
CA MET A 78 -22.22 0.65 5.26
C MET A 78 -23.13 1.22 4.16
N ILE A 79 -23.33 0.48 3.06
CA ILE A 79 -24.23 0.88 1.96
C ILE A 79 -25.69 0.74 2.43
N GLU A 80 -26.02 -0.33 3.12
CA GLU A 80 -27.36 -0.54 3.72
C GLU A 80 -27.72 0.57 4.72
N ALA A 81 -26.73 1.02 5.52
CA ALA A 81 -26.94 2.11 6.48
C ALA A 81 -27.06 3.50 5.84
N MET A 82 -26.45 3.69 4.65
CA MET A 82 -26.47 4.98 3.93
C MET A 82 -26.58 4.75 2.41
N PRO A 83 -27.78 4.41 1.90
CA PRO A 83 -27.99 4.06 0.48
C PRO A 83 -27.67 5.20 -0.51
N SER A 84 -27.88 6.45 -0.09
CA SER A 84 -27.63 7.64 -0.91
C SER A 84 -26.17 8.03 -1.05
N ALA A 85 -25.25 7.42 -0.29
CA ALA A 85 -23.84 7.73 -0.36
C ALA A 85 -23.23 7.21 -1.68
N GLY A 86 -22.61 8.10 -2.46
CA GLY A 86 -21.93 7.74 -3.71
C GLY A 86 -20.85 6.66 -3.50
N LEU A 87 -20.76 5.71 -4.42
CA LEU A 87 -19.82 4.60 -4.34
C LEU A 87 -18.46 4.99 -4.93
N SER A 88 -17.43 5.06 -4.11
CA SER A 88 -16.05 5.19 -4.59
C SER A 88 -15.61 3.97 -5.42
N PRO A 89 -14.60 4.08 -6.29
CA PRO A 89 -14.06 2.94 -7.05
C PRO A 89 -13.73 1.73 -6.18
N ALA A 90 -13.15 1.95 -5.01
CA ALA A 90 -12.82 0.87 -4.07
C ALA A 90 -14.08 0.19 -3.49
N LYS A 91 -15.15 0.96 -3.20
CA LYS A 91 -16.42 0.37 -2.74
C LYS A 91 -17.08 -0.45 -3.85
N ARG A 92 -17.11 0.04 -5.10
CA ARG A 92 -17.63 -0.71 -6.25
C ARG A 92 -16.87 -2.01 -6.47
N PHE A 93 -15.55 -1.98 -6.37
CA PHE A 93 -14.72 -3.18 -6.47
C PHE A 93 -15.03 -4.20 -5.37
N ARG A 94 -15.22 -3.76 -4.12
CA ARG A 94 -15.59 -4.66 -3.01
C ARG A 94 -16.97 -5.31 -3.22
N LEU A 95 -17.93 -4.58 -3.78
CA LEU A 95 -19.21 -5.16 -4.19
C LEU A 95 -19.05 -6.18 -5.31
N HIS A 96 -18.18 -5.89 -6.29
CA HIS A 96 -17.86 -6.84 -7.35
C HIS A 96 -17.29 -8.13 -6.76
N LEU A 97 -16.32 -8.06 -5.83
CA LEU A 97 -15.77 -9.22 -5.15
C LEU A 97 -16.84 -10.11 -4.47
N ILE A 98 -17.87 -9.50 -3.89
CA ILE A 98 -18.96 -10.26 -3.25
C ILE A 98 -19.89 -10.88 -4.28
N LYS A 99 -20.30 -10.09 -5.29
CA LYS A 99 -21.29 -10.52 -6.28
C LYS A 99 -20.80 -11.65 -7.17
N THR A 100 -19.52 -11.62 -7.55
CA THR A 100 -18.95 -12.55 -8.55
C THR A 100 -17.97 -13.54 -7.95
N ASN A 101 -17.50 -13.33 -6.71
CA ASN A 101 -16.49 -14.14 -6.04
C ASN A 101 -15.34 -14.57 -6.96
N PRO A 102 -14.68 -13.63 -7.66
CA PRO A 102 -13.64 -13.95 -8.64
C PRO A 102 -12.41 -14.52 -7.93
N ASP A 103 -11.73 -15.44 -8.57
CA ASP A 103 -10.41 -15.88 -8.13
C ASP A 103 -9.34 -14.81 -8.37
N ILE A 104 -8.14 -15.03 -7.83
CA ILE A 104 -7.05 -14.06 -7.95
C ILE A 104 -6.57 -13.88 -9.39
N ASN A 105 -6.67 -14.92 -10.22
CA ASN A 105 -6.25 -14.89 -11.62
C ASN A 105 -7.18 -13.99 -12.43
N THR A 106 -8.49 -14.09 -12.20
CA THR A 106 -9.49 -13.17 -12.77
C THR A 106 -9.20 -11.71 -12.39
N ILE A 107 -8.81 -11.45 -11.14
CA ILE A 107 -8.46 -10.09 -10.69
C ILE A 107 -7.18 -9.59 -11.36
N ILE A 108 -6.20 -10.46 -11.62
CA ILE A 108 -5.00 -10.11 -12.38
C ILE A 108 -5.37 -9.74 -13.83
N ASP A 109 -6.26 -10.53 -14.45
CA ASP A 109 -6.76 -10.22 -15.80
C ASP A 109 -7.45 -8.86 -15.85
N GLU A 110 -8.33 -8.57 -14.90
CA GLU A 110 -8.98 -7.28 -14.79
C GLU A 110 -8.00 -6.11 -14.57
N LEU A 111 -6.95 -6.34 -13.78
CA LEU A 111 -5.87 -5.37 -13.56
C LEU A 111 -5.14 -5.08 -14.86
N CYS A 112 -4.70 -6.12 -15.58
CA CYS A 112 -3.95 -5.98 -16.83
C CYS A 112 -4.81 -5.37 -17.96
N LEU A 113 -6.12 -5.57 -17.93
CA LEU A 113 -7.09 -4.90 -18.81
C LEU A 113 -7.40 -3.45 -18.39
N GLY A 114 -6.77 -2.94 -17.34
CA GLY A 114 -6.95 -1.56 -16.87
C GLY A 114 -8.27 -1.28 -16.13
N LYS A 115 -9.10 -2.28 -15.87
CA LYS A 115 -10.38 -2.12 -15.15
C LYS A 115 -10.20 -1.63 -13.71
N LEU A 116 -9.03 -1.92 -13.11
CA LEU A 116 -8.71 -1.58 -11.72
C LEU A 116 -7.83 -0.33 -11.58
N LYS A 117 -7.57 0.42 -12.66
CA LYS A 117 -6.67 1.60 -12.68
C LYS A 117 -7.04 2.70 -11.69
N ASN A 118 -8.32 2.83 -11.34
CA ASN A 118 -8.83 3.84 -10.40
C ASN A 118 -8.86 3.36 -8.95
N ILE A 119 -8.43 2.13 -8.68
CA ILE A 119 -8.37 1.57 -7.34
C ILE A 119 -6.97 1.81 -6.77
N LEU A 120 -6.89 2.68 -5.78
CA LEU A 120 -5.64 3.14 -5.20
C LEU A 120 -4.73 1.99 -4.72
N PHE A 121 -5.32 0.90 -4.21
CA PHE A 121 -4.58 -0.24 -3.68
C PHE A 121 -3.79 -1.01 -4.74
N PHE A 122 -4.21 -0.96 -6.01
CA PHE A 122 -3.56 -1.66 -7.10
C PHE A 122 -2.64 -0.76 -7.95
N LYS A 123 -2.63 0.55 -7.69
CA LYS A 123 -1.67 1.43 -8.39
C LYS A 123 -0.23 1.01 -8.14
N PRO A 124 0.67 1.04 -9.13
CA PRO A 124 2.08 0.77 -8.96
C PRO A 124 2.72 1.65 -7.88
N GLN A 125 3.71 1.15 -7.15
CA GLN A 125 4.46 1.89 -6.13
C GLN A 125 5.25 3.05 -6.75
N SER A 126 5.72 2.85 -7.97
CA SER A 126 6.35 3.88 -8.81
C SER A 126 5.53 5.16 -8.92
N HIS A 127 4.18 5.07 -8.86
CA HIS A 127 3.30 6.25 -8.85
C HIS A 127 3.61 7.22 -7.68
N TRP A 128 3.96 6.70 -6.50
CA TRP A 128 4.33 7.54 -5.35
C TRP A 128 5.81 7.90 -5.35
N ILE A 129 6.66 6.95 -5.75
CA ILE A 129 8.12 7.14 -5.77
C ILE A 129 8.49 8.26 -6.73
N LEU A 130 8.00 8.22 -7.96
CA LEU A 130 8.32 9.23 -8.97
C LEU A 130 7.78 10.62 -8.63
N ARG A 131 6.62 10.70 -7.98
CA ARG A 131 6.01 11.97 -7.61
C ARG A 131 6.56 12.57 -6.33
N GLY A 132 6.89 11.72 -5.38
CA GLY A 132 7.33 12.16 -4.05
C GLY A 132 8.84 12.16 -3.89
N GLN A 133 9.59 11.54 -4.82
CA GLN A 133 11.05 11.50 -4.83
C GLN A 133 11.67 11.24 -3.44
N PRO A 134 11.35 10.09 -2.80
CA PRO A 134 11.85 9.81 -1.45
C PRO A 134 13.37 9.67 -1.44
N GLN A 135 14.01 10.27 -0.44
CA GLN A 135 15.44 10.11 -0.17
C GLN A 135 15.75 8.84 0.63
N PHE A 136 14.72 8.29 1.33
CA PHE A 136 14.84 7.01 2.02
C PHE A 136 13.71 6.07 1.58
N ILE A 137 14.07 4.86 1.16
CA ILE A 137 13.14 3.80 0.77
C ILE A 137 13.45 2.56 1.61
N GLY A 138 12.60 2.28 2.60
CA GLY A 138 12.66 1.03 3.37
C GLY A 138 11.86 -0.09 2.71
N ARG A 139 12.09 -1.32 3.15
CA ARG A 139 11.37 -2.52 2.69
C ARG A 139 10.55 -3.13 3.83
N VAL A 140 9.33 -3.54 3.52
CA VAL A 140 8.45 -4.22 4.50
C VAL A 140 9.06 -5.55 4.95
N GLU A 141 9.76 -6.22 4.07
CA GLU A 141 10.43 -7.49 4.34
C GLU A 141 11.59 -7.33 5.34
N ASN A 142 12.17 -6.14 5.44
CA ASN A 142 13.25 -5.79 6.39
C ASN A 142 12.83 -4.66 7.32
N ILE A 143 11.55 -4.61 7.68
CA ILE A 143 10.94 -3.42 8.29
C ILE A 143 11.61 -3.00 9.61
N GLU A 144 12.07 -3.97 10.43
CA GLU A 144 12.73 -3.68 11.71
C GLU A 144 14.05 -2.92 11.48
N GLU A 145 14.88 -3.48 10.61
CA GLU A 145 16.19 -2.91 10.30
C GLU A 145 16.06 -1.55 9.59
N ASP A 146 15.19 -1.47 8.59
CA ASP A 146 15.03 -0.25 7.83
C ASP A 146 14.32 0.85 8.63
N PHE A 147 13.41 0.48 9.55
CA PHE A 147 12.81 1.45 10.46
C PHE A 147 13.84 1.96 11.48
N GLU A 148 14.76 1.12 11.95
CA GLU A 148 15.82 1.54 12.86
C GLU A 148 16.80 2.51 12.18
N LYS A 149 17.16 2.26 10.90
CA LYS A 149 17.95 3.20 10.08
C LYS A 149 17.23 4.55 9.94
N LEU A 150 15.93 4.52 9.61
CA LEU A 150 15.10 5.72 9.50
C LEU A 150 15.01 6.45 10.84
N ARG A 151 14.81 5.71 11.94
CA ARG A 151 14.74 6.23 13.29
C ARG A 151 16.00 6.99 13.68
N SER A 152 17.16 6.40 13.39
CA SER A 152 18.46 7.03 13.63
C SER A 152 18.64 8.29 12.77
N LEU A 153 18.25 8.25 11.50
CA LEU A 153 18.34 9.38 10.59
C LEU A 153 17.49 10.58 11.04
N LEU A 154 16.32 10.32 11.62
CA LEU A 154 15.39 11.35 12.10
C LEU A 154 15.60 11.76 13.57
N GLY A 155 16.52 11.13 14.29
CA GLY A 155 16.66 11.34 15.73
C GLY A 155 15.41 10.92 16.53
N PHE A 156 14.61 9.99 16.00
CA PHE A 156 13.35 9.55 16.55
C PHE A 156 13.53 8.43 17.58
N LYS A 157 12.86 8.53 18.75
CA LYS A 157 13.11 7.62 19.88
C LYS A 157 12.19 6.40 19.97
N ASN A 158 10.96 6.49 19.42
CA ASN A 158 10.01 5.39 19.56
C ASN A 158 10.37 4.21 18.68
N LYS A 159 10.08 3.00 19.18
CA LYS A 159 10.25 1.76 18.42
C LYS A 159 9.09 1.58 17.43
N LEU A 160 9.29 0.69 16.46
CA LEU A 160 8.24 0.29 15.52
C LEU A 160 7.05 -0.32 16.29
N VAL A 161 5.85 0.14 15.96
CA VAL A 161 4.61 -0.42 16.50
C VAL A 161 4.05 -1.45 15.51
N HIS A 162 4.02 -2.70 15.90
CA HIS A 162 3.42 -3.76 15.06
C HIS A 162 1.90 -3.70 15.10
N ILE A 163 1.30 -3.48 13.92
CA ILE A 163 -0.14 -3.53 13.76
C ILE A 163 -0.44 -4.43 12.58
N ASN A 164 -1.38 -5.34 12.79
CA ASN A 164 -1.84 -6.23 11.74
C ASN A 164 -0.70 -6.99 11.05
N THR A 165 -0.06 -7.89 11.78
CA THR A 165 0.40 -9.09 11.11
C THR A 165 -0.86 -9.68 10.45
N SER A 166 -1.09 -9.37 9.19
CA SER A 166 -2.08 -10.11 8.41
C SER A 166 -1.65 -11.57 8.54
N LYS A 167 -2.37 -12.34 9.40
CA LYS A 167 -2.33 -13.79 9.27
C LYS A 167 -2.57 -14.01 7.80
N SER A 168 -1.57 -14.54 7.11
CA SER A 168 -1.71 -14.87 5.71
C SER A 168 -3.02 -15.66 5.59
N LEU A 169 -3.98 -15.14 4.86
CA LEU A 169 -5.03 -15.98 4.32
C LEU A 169 -4.32 -16.86 3.30
N SER A 170 -3.54 -17.81 3.79
CA SER A 170 -2.52 -18.59 3.09
C SER A 170 -3.12 -19.82 2.46
N SER A 171 -4.36 -19.88 2.10
CA SER A 171 -4.85 -21.17 1.67
C SER A 171 -5.40 -21.29 0.25
N GLU A 172 -5.57 -20.27 -0.55
CA GLU A 172 -6.21 -20.51 -1.87
C GLU A 172 -5.85 -19.53 -3.00
N THR A 173 -4.70 -18.91 -2.96
CA THR A 173 -4.32 -17.98 -4.03
C THR A 173 -3.23 -18.57 -4.91
N GLU A 174 -3.55 -19.66 -5.61
CA GLU A 174 -2.63 -20.16 -6.62
C GLU A 174 -2.69 -19.24 -7.86
N ILE A 175 -1.64 -18.43 -8.00
CA ILE A 175 -1.45 -17.61 -9.19
C ILE A 175 -0.82 -18.49 -10.26
N THR A 176 -1.46 -18.61 -11.43
CA THR A 176 -0.88 -19.34 -12.56
C THR A 176 0.43 -18.69 -13.01
N LYS A 177 1.35 -19.51 -13.56
CA LYS A 177 2.63 -19.00 -14.09
C LYS A 177 2.43 -17.87 -15.10
N GLN A 178 1.44 -18.00 -15.97
CA GLN A 178 1.11 -16.98 -16.96
C GLN A 178 0.67 -15.67 -16.29
N ASN A 179 -0.25 -15.72 -15.33
CA ASN A 179 -0.74 -14.52 -14.64
C ASN A 179 0.31 -13.93 -13.69
N LEU A 180 1.18 -14.75 -13.11
CA LEU A 180 2.32 -14.26 -12.34
C LEU A 180 3.25 -13.42 -13.23
N GLN A 181 3.57 -13.90 -14.43
CA GLN A 181 4.40 -13.14 -15.38
C GLN A 181 3.71 -11.83 -15.77
N ARG A 182 2.43 -11.86 -16.13
CA ARG A 182 1.67 -10.64 -16.48
C ARG A 182 1.60 -9.63 -15.33
N LEU A 183 1.46 -10.10 -14.09
CA LEU A 183 1.46 -9.26 -12.90
C LEU A 183 2.83 -8.61 -12.68
N MET A 184 3.92 -9.37 -12.87
CA MET A 184 5.28 -8.85 -12.78
C MET A 184 5.56 -7.81 -13.88
N ASP A 185 5.06 -8.03 -15.09
CA ASP A 185 5.20 -7.07 -16.19
C ASP A 185 4.38 -5.80 -15.93
N TYR A 186 3.17 -5.92 -15.39
CA TYR A 186 2.36 -4.76 -14.98
C TYR A 186 3.08 -3.88 -13.95
N TYR A 187 3.83 -4.49 -13.01
CA TYR A 187 4.60 -3.77 -11.99
C TYR A 187 6.09 -3.65 -12.31
N GLU A 188 6.49 -3.79 -13.57
CA GLU A 188 7.90 -3.78 -13.98
C GLU A 188 8.67 -2.55 -13.46
N LEU A 189 8.06 -1.37 -13.53
CA LEU A 189 8.69 -0.14 -13.04
C LEU A 189 8.88 -0.14 -11.52
N ASP A 190 7.99 -0.81 -10.78
CA ASP A 190 8.16 -1.00 -9.34
C ASP A 190 9.42 -1.82 -9.05
N PHE A 191 9.61 -2.95 -9.76
CA PHE A 191 10.82 -3.76 -9.61
C PHE A 191 12.09 -2.97 -9.93
N LYS A 192 12.09 -2.19 -11.02
CA LYS A 192 13.23 -1.36 -11.41
C LYS A 192 13.59 -0.30 -10.38
N LEU A 193 12.59 0.38 -9.81
CA LEU A 193 12.81 1.47 -8.85
C LEU A 193 13.13 1.01 -7.44
N THR A 194 12.65 -0.17 -7.05
CA THR A 194 12.79 -0.67 -5.66
C THR A 194 13.87 -1.73 -5.51
N GLY A 195 14.41 -2.27 -6.64
CA GLY A 195 15.45 -3.28 -6.64
C GLY A 195 15.00 -4.65 -6.07
N TYR A 196 13.69 -4.94 -6.06
CA TYR A 196 13.22 -6.30 -5.76
C TYR A 196 13.53 -7.26 -6.91
N PRO A 197 13.86 -8.53 -6.62
CA PRO A 197 14.05 -9.53 -7.66
C PRO A 197 12.73 -9.82 -8.38
N LYS A 198 12.77 -10.00 -9.72
CA LYS A 198 11.63 -10.47 -10.53
C LYS A 198 11.40 -11.98 -10.34
N SER A 199 11.42 -12.47 -9.13
CA SER A 199 11.14 -13.87 -8.79
C SER A 199 10.14 -13.90 -7.64
N TRP A 200 9.21 -14.82 -7.68
CA TRP A 200 8.22 -15.03 -6.62
C TRP A 200 8.08 -16.51 -6.34
N THR A 201 8.25 -16.87 -5.08
CA THR A 201 7.88 -18.19 -4.54
C THR A 201 6.80 -17.98 -3.49
N ASN A 202 5.74 -18.79 -3.55
CA ASN A 202 4.77 -18.81 -2.44
C ASN A 202 5.49 -19.39 -1.22
N SER A 203 5.95 -18.52 -0.32
CA SER A 203 6.48 -18.89 0.98
C SER A 203 5.38 -18.83 2.02
#